data_a9ddfc6dd10f88b3294a19e170854e5d
#
_entry.id   a9ddfc6dd10f88b3294a19e170854e5d
#
_cell.length_a   1.000
_cell.length_b   1.000
_cell.length_c   1.000
_cell.angle_alpha   90.00
_cell.angle_beta   90.00
_cell.angle_gamma   90.00
#
_symmetry.space_group_name_H-M   'P 1'
#
loop_
_entity.id
_entity.type
_entity.pdbx_description
1 polymer ?
#
loop_
_entity_poly.entity_id
_entity_poly.type
_entity_poly.pdbx_seq_one_letter_code
_entity_poly.pdbx_strand_id
1 'polypeptide(L)'
;MSSVQLNCAPGSGYDCAADAHDTVRPVDGEAQSVRLDKWLWAARVFKTRSLATQACDGGKVDVNEQAAKPAKPVRVGDSIRITLPQGRRRILKIVGLDDRRGSATVAAKLFEDHSPPAPPRMRYAPPPYRPPGAGRPTKRERRTLDRLRGF
;
A
#
# COMPACT_ATOMS: atom_id res chain seq x y z
N MET A 1 57.25 23.01 28.32
CA MET A 1 56.85 22.91 29.72
C MET A 1 55.38 23.13 29.77
N SER A 2 54.46 22.32 30.04
CA SER A 2 54.30 21.13 30.82
C SER A 2 53.15 20.31 30.21
N SER A 3 53.38 19.06 30.15
CA SER A 3 52.41 17.99 29.91
C SER A 3 51.35 17.96 31.03
N VAL A 4 50.09 17.69 30.64
CA VAL A 4 49.17 16.99 31.55
C VAL A 4 48.41 15.94 30.74
N GLN A 5 48.79 14.72 30.94
CA GLN A 5 47.99 13.53 30.72
C GLN A 5 46.84 13.51 31.73
N LEU A 6 45.70 12.96 31.35
CA LEU A 6 44.80 12.22 32.25
C LEU A 6 43.75 11.50 31.44
N ASN A 7 43.94 10.25 31.37
CA ASN A 7 43.29 9.16 32.13
C ASN A 7 41.85 8.87 31.71
N CYS A 8 41.81 7.82 30.94
CA CYS A 8 40.68 6.97 30.71
C CYS A 8 40.30 6.25 32.01
N ALA A 9 39.02 6.23 32.36
CA ALA A 9 38.45 5.28 33.29
C ALA A 9 37.18 4.64 32.66
N PRO A 10 37.05 3.31 32.72
CA PRO A 10 35.91 2.62 32.15
C PRO A 10 34.76 2.55 33.17
N GLY A 11 33.57 2.94 32.75
CA GLY A 11 32.33 2.80 33.52
C GLY A 11 31.24 2.25 32.66
N SER A 12 30.87 1.03 32.92
CA SER A 12 29.73 0.32 32.32
C SER A 12 28.44 1.13 32.42
N GLY A 13 27.76 1.25 31.30
CA GLY A 13 26.39 1.75 31.23
C GLY A 13 25.78 1.20 29.95
N TYR A 14 24.94 0.23 30.10
CA TYR A 14 24.12 -0.29 29.00
C TYR A 14 23.04 0.73 28.68
N ASP A 15 23.32 1.65 27.79
CA ASP A 15 22.28 2.47 27.19
C ASP A 15 21.69 1.72 26.01
N CYS A 16 20.51 1.16 26.25
CA CYS A 16 19.58 0.76 25.20
C CYS A 16 19.22 1.99 24.39
N ALA A 17 20.07 2.32 23.42
CA ALA A 17 19.72 3.31 22.41
C ALA A 17 18.63 2.72 21.52
N ALA A 18 17.42 3.25 21.72
CA ALA A 18 16.28 3.08 20.86
C ALA A 18 16.70 3.29 19.40
N ASP A 19 16.42 2.28 18.60
CA ASP A 19 16.62 2.26 17.16
C ASP A 19 15.87 3.39 16.47
N ALA A 20 16.51 4.51 16.36
CA ALA A 20 16.09 5.60 15.49
C ALA A 20 16.51 5.28 14.05
N HIS A 21 15.92 4.27 13.44
CA HIS A 21 15.98 4.08 11.99
C HIS A 21 14.82 4.80 11.29
N ASP A 22 14.60 6.07 11.66
CA ASP A 22 13.72 6.97 10.94
C ASP A 22 14.55 7.89 10.01
N THR A 23 15.51 7.27 9.31
CA THR A 23 16.29 7.98 8.31
C THR A 23 15.56 7.93 6.99
N VAL A 24 14.59 8.84 6.83
CA VAL A 24 14.21 9.31 5.50
C VAL A 24 15.47 9.96 4.94
N ARG A 25 16.14 9.30 4.02
CA ARG A 25 17.26 9.90 3.30
C ARG A 25 16.70 11.05 2.49
N PRO A 26 17.15 12.30 2.71
CA PRO A 26 16.80 13.40 1.84
C PRO A 26 17.34 13.06 0.45
N VAL A 27 16.48 13.12 -0.54
CA VAL A 27 16.80 12.88 -1.95
C VAL A 27 17.49 14.14 -2.48
N ASP A 28 18.81 14.21 -2.26
CA ASP A 28 19.64 15.20 -2.93
C ASP A 28 19.75 14.83 -4.41
N GLY A 29 19.15 15.63 -5.24
CA GLY A 29 19.51 16.09 -6.58
C GLY A 29 19.91 15.14 -7.70
N GLU A 30 20.05 13.84 -7.55
CA GLU A 30 20.27 12.90 -8.66
C GLU A 30 19.09 11.97 -8.83
N ALA A 31 18.67 11.79 -10.07
CA ALA A 31 17.45 11.11 -10.50
C ALA A 31 17.37 9.65 -10.00
N GLN A 32 17.20 9.48 -8.69
CA GLN A 32 16.97 8.18 -8.09
C GLN A 32 15.65 7.66 -8.64
N SER A 33 15.72 6.52 -9.30
CA SER A 33 14.55 5.81 -9.78
C SER A 33 14.46 4.47 -9.06
N VAL A 34 13.28 4.11 -8.65
CA VAL A 34 12.99 2.82 -8.01
C VAL A 34 12.04 2.04 -8.91
N ARG A 35 12.17 0.73 -8.95
CA ARG A 35 11.23 -0.12 -9.69
C ARG A 35 9.84 0.02 -9.09
N LEU A 36 8.84 0.10 -9.95
CA LEU A 36 7.43 0.27 -9.59
C LEU A 36 6.93 -0.81 -8.60
N ASP A 37 7.29 -2.09 -8.81
CA ASP A 37 6.90 -3.19 -7.94
C ASP A 37 7.46 -3.05 -6.52
N LYS A 38 8.72 -2.58 -6.38
CA LYS A 38 9.35 -2.31 -5.09
C LYS A 38 8.70 -1.12 -4.40
N TRP A 39 8.49 -0.01 -5.13
CA TRP A 39 7.90 1.19 -4.57
C TRP A 39 6.46 0.94 -4.06
N LEU A 40 5.62 0.26 -4.84
CA LEU A 40 4.24 -0.08 -4.45
C LEU A 40 4.19 -0.93 -3.17
N TRP A 41 5.17 -1.80 -2.99
CA TRP A 41 5.28 -2.60 -1.78
C TRP A 41 5.85 -1.77 -0.60
N ALA A 42 6.84 -0.91 -0.81
CA ALA A 42 7.41 -0.01 0.19
C ALA A 42 6.36 1.00 0.69
N ALA A 43 5.60 1.62 -0.20
CA ALA A 43 4.48 2.51 0.09
C ALA A 43 3.26 1.82 0.72
N ARG A 44 3.34 0.51 1.01
CA ARG A 44 2.27 -0.30 1.62
C ARG A 44 0.94 -0.32 0.85
N VAL A 45 0.96 0.02 -0.42
CA VAL A 45 -0.22 -0.08 -1.29
C VAL A 45 -0.63 -1.54 -1.48
N PHE A 46 0.36 -2.42 -1.61
CA PHE A 46 0.15 -3.87 -1.65
C PHE A 46 0.79 -4.57 -0.45
N LYS A 47 0.16 -5.64 0.00
CA LYS A 47 0.65 -6.44 1.14
C LYS A 47 1.98 -7.14 0.84
N THR A 48 2.16 -7.63 -0.38
CA THR A 48 3.37 -8.31 -0.84
C THR A 48 3.83 -7.74 -2.18
N ARG A 49 5.14 -7.88 -2.47
CA ARG A 49 5.72 -7.48 -3.75
C ARG A 49 5.15 -8.30 -4.92
N SER A 50 4.88 -9.59 -4.70
CA SER A 50 4.26 -10.45 -5.72
C SER A 50 2.87 -9.94 -6.13
N LEU A 51 2.06 -9.46 -5.18
CA LEU A 51 0.77 -8.85 -5.50
C LEU A 51 0.92 -7.54 -6.29
N ALA A 52 1.95 -6.74 -6.00
CA ALA A 52 2.27 -5.55 -6.78
C ALA A 52 2.64 -5.92 -8.23
N THR A 53 3.51 -6.93 -8.41
CA THR A 53 3.87 -7.45 -9.74
C THR A 53 2.65 -7.93 -10.51
N GLN A 54 1.81 -8.77 -9.91
CA GLN A 54 0.58 -9.27 -10.54
C GLN A 54 -0.40 -8.14 -10.90
N ALA A 55 -0.48 -7.10 -10.08
CA ALA A 55 -1.34 -5.96 -10.38
C ALA A 55 -0.83 -5.15 -11.59
N CYS A 56 0.48 -4.98 -11.71
CA CYS A 56 1.09 -4.33 -12.87
C CYS A 56 0.93 -5.18 -14.14
N ASP A 57 1.21 -6.48 -14.08
CA ASP A 57 1.06 -7.39 -15.22
C ASP A 57 -0.41 -7.51 -15.67
N GLY A 58 -1.34 -7.42 -14.71
CA GLY A 58 -2.77 -7.39 -14.97
C GLY A 58 -3.31 -6.05 -15.48
N GLY A 59 -2.45 -5.07 -15.79
CA GLY A 59 -2.87 -3.75 -16.30
C GLY A 59 -3.72 -2.93 -15.31
N LYS A 60 -3.56 -3.18 -14.02
CA LYS A 60 -4.29 -2.46 -12.96
C LYS A 60 -3.56 -1.23 -12.44
N VAL A 61 -2.31 -1.04 -12.88
CA VAL A 61 -1.44 0.07 -12.45
C VAL A 61 -0.95 0.84 -13.66
N ASP A 62 -1.28 2.11 -13.69
CA ASP A 62 -0.82 3.06 -14.71
C ASP A 62 0.13 4.06 -14.05
N VAL A 63 1.19 4.45 -14.76
CA VAL A 63 2.11 5.52 -14.38
C VAL A 63 2.03 6.60 -15.44
N ASN A 64 1.68 7.82 -15.04
CA ASN A 64 1.47 8.96 -15.96
C ASN A 64 0.48 8.60 -17.09
N GLU A 65 -0.66 7.97 -16.72
CA GLU A 65 -1.74 7.53 -17.61
C GLU A 65 -1.38 6.40 -18.59
N GLN A 66 -0.20 5.83 -18.49
CA GLN A 66 0.26 4.71 -19.30
C GLN A 66 0.36 3.44 -18.46
N ALA A 67 -0.13 2.34 -18.98
CA ALA A 67 0.00 1.04 -18.35
C ALA A 67 1.48 0.72 -18.08
N ALA A 68 1.80 0.37 -16.84
CA ALA A 68 3.18 0.22 -16.43
C ALA A 68 3.51 -1.23 -16.07
N LYS A 69 4.62 -1.71 -16.61
CA LYS A 69 5.19 -3.00 -16.23
C LYS A 69 5.85 -2.92 -14.84
N PRO A 70 5.95 -4.03 -14.08
CA PRO A 70 6.53 -4.05 -12.73
C PRO A 70 7.95 -3.50 -12.65
N ALA A 71 8.73 -3.70 -13.71
CA ALA A 71 10.12 -3.26 -13.79
C ALA A 71 10.30 -1.78 -14.17
N LYS A 72 9.22 -1.05 -14.52
CA LYS A 72 9.29 0.36 -14.89
C LYS A 72 9.90 1.19 -13.77
N PRO A 73 10.94 1.98 -14.02
CA PRO A 73 11.47 2.91 -13.04
C PRO A 73 10.48 4.07 -12.82
N VAL A 74 10.26 4.43 -11.57
CA VAL A 74 9.43 5.57 -11.16
C VAL A 74 10.30 6.60 -10.44
N ARG A 75 9.90 7.88 -10.52
CA ARG A 75 10.60 9.03 -9.95
C ARG A 75 9.67 9.84 -9.07
N VAL A 76 10.25 10.70 -8.25
CA VAL A 76 9.48 11.71 -7.51
C VAL A 76 8.74 12.62 -8.50
N GLY A 77 7.49 12.89 -8.23
CA GLY A 77 6.58 13.67 -9.08
C GLY A 77 5.71 12.84 -10.02
N ASP A 78 6.02 11.54 -10.23
CA ASP A 78 5.18 10.69 -11.06
C ASP A 78 3.80 10.45 -10.41
N SER A 79 2.77 10.36 -11.24
CA SER A 79 1.41 10.04 -10.84
C SER A 79 1.11 8.57 -11.12
N ILE A 80 0.68 7.84 -10.11
CA ILE A 80 0.31 6.42 -10.20
C ILE A 80 -1.19 6.28 -10.01
N ARG A 81 -1.85 5.67 -10.99
CA ARG A 81 -3.25 5.30 -10.92
C ARG A 81 -3.39 3.81 -10.74
N ILE A 82 -4.13 3.39 -9.72
CA ILE A 82 -4.33 1.99 -9.37
C ILE A 82 -5.82 1.68 -9.45
N THR A 83 -6.19 0.71 -10.27
CA THR A 83 -7.56 0.21 -10.37
C THR A 83 -7.75 -0.91 -9.36
N LEU A 84 -8.56 -0.65 -8.35
CA LEU A 84 -8.93 -1.61 -7.31
C LEU A 84 -10.17 -2.43 -7.72
N PRO A 85 -10.43 -3.57 -7.06
CA PRO A 85 -11.67 -4.30 -7.21
C PRO A 85 -12.88 -3.39 -7.04
N GLN A 86 -13.98 -3.69 -7.71
CA GLN A 86 -15.22 -2.89 -7.72
C GLN A 86 -15.11 -1.54 -8.45
N GLY A 87 -14.17 -1.39 -9.39
CA GLY A 87 -14.02 -0.18 -10.20
C GLY A 87 -13.50 1.05 -9.45
N ARG A 88 -13.06 0.90 -8.20
CA ARG A 88 -12.46 1.99 -7.43
C ARG A 88 -11.09 2.33 -7.99
N ARG A 89 -10.81 3.62 -8.15
CA ARG A 89 -9.50 4.11 -8.60
C ARG A 89 -8.82 4.85 -7.46
N ARG A 90 -7.53 4.55 -7.24
CA ARG A 90 -6.66 5.36 -6.39
C ARG A 90 -5.66 6.09 -7.27
N ILE A 91 -5.47 7.37 -6.99
CA ILE A 91 -4.51 8.23 -7.67
C ILE A 91 -3.52 8.70 -6.62
N LEU A 92 -2.26 8.29 -6.78
CA LEU A 92 -1.19 8.58 -5.85
C LEU A 92 -0.11 9.38 -6.57
N LYS A 93 0.32 10.50 -5.99
CA LYS A 93 1.47 11.26 -6.47
C LYS A 93 2.68 10.89 -5.63
N ILE A 94 3.78 10.52 -6.26
CA ILE A 94 5.02 10.16 -5.59
C ILE A 94 5.69 11.42 -5.05
N VAL A 95 5.91 11.45 -3.75
CA VAL A 95 6.64 12.53 -3.03
C VAL A 95 8.02 12.03 -2.62
N GLY A 96 8.15 10.74 -2.32
CA GLY A 96 9.41 10.14 -1.91
C GLY A 96 9.61 8.75 -2.52
N LEU A 97 10.86 8.35 -2.63
CA LEU A 97 11.26 7.03 -3.10
C LEU A 97 11.85 6.23 -1.95
N ASP A 98 11.42 4.99 -1.83
CA ASP A 98 12.00 4.02 -0.91
C ASP A 98 11.93 2.64 -1.57
N ASP A 99 12.95 1.83 -1.35
CA ASP A 99 13.03 0.44 -1.83
C ASP A 99 12.79 -0.57 -0.72
N ARG A 100 12.61 -0.09 0.53
CA ARG A 100 12.37 -0.90 1.73
C ARG A 100 10.98 -0.63 2.29
N ARG A 101 10.39 -1.67 2.90
CA ARG A 101 9.11 -1.54 3.58
C ARG A 101 9.32 -1.03 4.99
N GLY A 102 9.15 0.27 5.18
CA GLY A 102 9.20 0.92 6.47
C GLY A 102 7.92 0.77 7.30
N SER A 103 7.81 1.55 8.38
CA SER A 103 6.60 1.68 9.19
C SER A 103 5.46 2.33 8.37
N ALA A 104 4.22 2.27 8.89
CA ALA A 104 3.09 2.91 8.21
C ALA A 104 3.23 4.43 8.11
N THR A 105 3.88 5.04 9.11
CA THR A 105 4.15 6.47 9.15
C THR A 105 5.14 6.90 8.06
N VAL A 106 6.19 6.11 7.84
CA VAL A 106 7.17 6.35 6.75
C VAL A 106 6.50 6.17 5.39
N ALA A 107 5.74 5.09 5.22
CA ALA A 107 5.04 4.83 3.97
C ALA A 107 4.04 5.94 3.60
N ALA A 108 3.37 6.55 4.57
CA ALA A 108 2.45 7.67 4.33
C ALA A 108 3.15 8.94 3.81
N LYS A 109 4.44 9.11 4.11
CA LYS A 109 5.25 10.25 3.63
C LYS A 109 5.73 10.06 2.18
N LEU A 110 5.63 8.85 1.61
CA LEU A 110 6.12 8.56 0.26
C LEU A 110 5.17 9.01 -0.84
N PHE A 111 3.92 9.26 -0.53
CA PHE A 111 2.92 9.65 -1.54
C PHE A 111 1.86 10.58 -0.99
N GLU A 112 1.25 11.37 -1.88
CA GLU A 112 0.02 12.11 -1.65
C GLU A 112 -1.15 11.39 -2.33
N ASP A 113 -2.27 11.26 -1.61
CA ASP A 113 -3.47 10.57 -2.11
C ASP A 113 -4.44 11.60 -2.72
N HIS A 114 -4.54 11.59 -4.04
CA HIS A 114 -5.48 12.41 -4.84
C HIS A 114 -6.69 11.59 -5.32
N SER A 115 -7.00 10.49 -4.64
CA SER A 115 -8.09 9.60 -5.05
C SER A 115 -9.44 10.29 -4.96
N PRO A 116 -10.33 10.12 -5.95
CA PRO A 116 -11.70 10.57 -5.83
C PRO A 116 -12.40 9.84 -4.67
N PRO A 117 -13.40 10.48 -4.03
CA PRO A 117 -14.15 9.84 -2.97
C PRO A 117 -14.77 8.54 -3.47
N ALA A 118 -14.71 7.50 -2.63
CA ALA A 118 -15.27 6.21 -2.98
C ALA A 118 -16.78 6.35 -3.26
N PRO A 119 -17.31 5.77 -4.34
CA PRO A 119 -18.73 5.75 -4.57
C PRO A 119 -19.45 5.12 -3.37
N PRO A 120 -20.65 5.59 -3.02
CA PRO A 120 -21.39 5.06 -1.90
C PRO A 120 -21.56 3.53 -2.11
N ARG A 121 -21.24 2.75 -1.10
CA ARG A 121 -21.46 1.30 -1.17
C ARG A 121 -22.95 1.06 -1.25
N MET A 122 -23.42 0.55 -2.37
CA MET A 122 -24.77 0.02 -2.43
C MET A 122 -24.90 -1.07 -1.37
N ARG A 123 -25.64 -0.77 -0.32
CA ARG A 123 -26.02 -1.79 0.67
C ARG A 123 -27.02 -2.68 -0.05
N TYR A 124 -26.57 -3.87 -0.48
CA TYR A 124 -27.52 -4.88 -0.90
C TYR A 124 -28.50 -5.08 0.23
N ALA A 125 -29.79 -5.03 -0.09
CA ALA A 125 -30.82 -5.39 0.88
C ALA A 125 -30.45 -6.75 1.50
N PRO A 126 -30.56 -6.89 2.82
CA PRO A 126 -30.30 -8.19 3.43
C PRO A 126 -31.20 -9.22 2.73
N PRO A 127 -30.71 -10.44 2.53
CA PRO A 127 -31.53 -11.49 1.95
C PRO A 127 -32.84 -11.61 2.76
N PRO A 128 -33.96 -11.92 2.12
CA PRO A 128 -35.23 -12.00 2.81
C PRO A 128 -35.10 -12.85 4.07
N TYR A 129 -35.57 -12.28 5.18
CA TYR A 129 -35.46 -12.91 6.49
C TYR A 129 -36.12 -14.29 6.46
N ARG A 130 -35.38 -15.28 6.85
CA ARG A 130 -35.87 -16.63 7.04
C ARG A 130 -35.94 -16.92 8.51
N PRO A 131 -37.13 -17.32 9.04
CA PRO A 131 -37.26 -17.57 10.46
C PRO A 131 -36.36 -18.72 10.91
N PRO A 132 -35.78 -18.65 12.12
CA PRO A 132 -35.00 -19.74 12.68
C PRO A 132 -35.84 -21.03 12.70
N GLY A 133 -35.24 -22.15 12.30
CA GLY A 133 -35.96 -23.45 12.25
C GLY A 133 -36.62 -23.80 10.91
N ALA A 134 -36.60 -22.89 9.92
CA ALA A 134 -37.19 -23.18 8.61
C ALA A 134 -36.41 -24.24 7.75
N GLY A 135 -35.42 -24.88 8.33
CA GLY A 135 -34.61 -25.93 7.68
C GLY A 135 -33.92 -25.52 6.40
N ARG A 136 -33.41 -26.47 5.61
CA ARG A 136 -32.76 -26.21 4.34
C ARG A 136 -33.78 -25.77 3.28
N PRO A 137 -33.53 -24.71 2.49
CA PRO A 137 -34.42 -24.30 1.40
C PRO A 137 -34.75 -25.44 0.44
N THR A 138 -36.03 -25.56 0.11
CA THR A 138 -36.47 -26.51 -0.91
C THR A 138 -35.89 -26.14 -2.29
N LYS A 139 -35.90 -27.11 -3.22
CA LYS A 139 -35.42 -26.85 -4.60
C LYS A 139 -36.19 -25.71 -5.27
N ARG A 140 -37.46 -25.58 -4.98
CA ARG A 140 -38.35 -24.52 -5.52
C ARG A 140 -37.95 -23.13 -4.96
N GLU A 141 -37.75 -23.03 -3.66
CA GLU A 141 -37.32 -21.80 -3.01
C GLU A 141 -35.94 -21.34 -3.46
N ARG A 142 -34.98 -22.28 -3.64
CA ARG A 142 -33.65 -21.95 -4.17
C ARG A 142 -33.75 -21.34 -5.57
N ARG A 143 -34.53 -21.93 -6.47
CA ARG A 143 -34.75 -21.39 -7.82
C ARG A 143 -35.36 -19.98 -7.79
N THR A 144 -36.27 -19.70 -6.83
CA THR A 144 -36.85 -18.39 -6.67
C THR A 144 -35.81 -17.40 -6.16
N LEU A 145 -34.98 -17.77 -5.18
CA LEU A 145 -33.90 -16.93 -4.66
C LEU A 145 -32.82 -16.65 -5.73
N ASP A 146 -32.47 -17.63 -6.54
CA ASP A 146 -31.51 -17.46 -7.63
C ASP A 146 -32.04 -16.48 -8.69
N ARG A 147 -33.34 -16.57 -9.00
CA ARG A 147 -33.99 -15.62 -9.93
C ARG A 147 -34.01 -14.20 -9.38
N LEU A 148 -34.22 -14.01 -8.07
CA LEU A 148 -34.18 -12.70 -7.43
C LEU A 148 -32.75 -12.13 -7.32
N ARG A 149 -31.73 -12.96 -7.32
CA ARG A 149 -30.33 -12.55 -7.33
C ARG A 149 -29.82 -12.19 -8.73
N GLY A 150 -30.59 -12.39 -9.78
CA GLY A 150 -30.23 -12.03 -11.17
C GLY A 150 -29.20 -12.96 -11.82
N PHE A 151 -29.15 -14.24 -11.40
CA PHE A 151 -28.44 -15.31 -12.09
C PHE A 151 -29.39 -16.19 -12.86
#